data_716ae0ba4b02ae89167bdbf7f90f3b9e
#
_entry.id   716ae0ba4b02ae89167bdbf7f90f3b9e
#
_cell.length_a   1.000
_cell.length_b   1.000
_cell.length_c   1.000
_cell.angle_alpha   90.00
_cell.angle_beta   90.00
_cell.angle_gamma   90.00
#
_symmetry.space_group_name_H-M   'P 1'
#
loop_
_entity.id
_entity.type
_entity.pdbx_description
1 polymer ?
#
loop_
_entity_poly.entity_id
_entity_poly.type
_entity_poly.pdbx_seq_one_letter_code
_entity_poly.pdbx_strand_id
1 'polypeptide(L)'
;TKKYIQDIEKCQKLMANNVLFRPPYGKITSRQIFKLKKKYKLILWDILSYDFKEKNSYNLKRNVLDNISDGSIIVFHNNLKSYTLLKETLKDIIIELKKLGYSFSSSW
;
A
#
# COMPACT_ATOMS: atom_id res chain seq x y z
N THR A 1 11.84 -20.07 2.46
CA THR A 1 10.83 -19.98 1.36
C THR A 1 9.60 -20.82 1.66
N LYS A 2 9.77 -22.05 2.06
CA LYS A 2 8.63 -22.95 2.37
C LYS A 2 7.72 -22.35 3.47
N LYS A 3 8.31 -21.91 4.58
CA LYS A 3 7.56 -21.29 5.68
C LYS A 3 6.85 -20.00 5.22
N TYR A 4 7.52 -19.17 4.46
CA TYR A 4 6.97 -17.93 3.90
C TYR A 4 5.69 -18.22 3.08
N ILE A 5 5.74 -19.20 2.19
CA ILE A 5 4.58 -19.59 1.37
C ILE A 5 3.45 -20.15 2.26
N GLN A 6 3.79 -21.00 3.25
CA GLN A 6 2.80 -21.56 4.17
C GLN A 6 2.06 -20.48 4.98
N ASP A 7 2.77 -19.46 5.43
CA ASP A 7 2.15 -18.36 6.18
C ASP A 7 1.17 -17.56 5.29
N ILE A 8 1.52 -17.34 4.02
CA ILE A 8 0.61 -16.70 3.05
C ILE A 8 -0.63 -17.58 2.84
N GLU A 9 -0.48 -18.87 2.67
CA GLU A 9 -1.60 -19.80 2.47
C GLU A 9 -2.53 -19.88 3.68
N LYS A 10 -1.98 -19.80 4.90
CA LYS A 10 -2.80 -19.68 6.11
C LYS A 10 -3.63 -18.41 6.12
N CYS A 11 -3.02 -17.30 5.80
CA CYS A 11 -3.72 -16.01 5.70
C CYS A 11 -4.82 -16.06 4.63
N GLN A 12 -4.52 -16.65 3.47
CA GLN A 12 -5.46 -16.77 2.36
C GLN A 12 -6.74 -17.51 2.73
N LYS A 13 -6.68 -18.49 3.62
CA LYS A 13 -7.86 -19.23 4.10
C LYS A 13 -8.88 -18.32 4.81
N LEU A 14 -8.42 -17.18 5.33
CA LEU A 14 -9.25 -16.19 6.01
C LEU A 14 -9.78 -15.10 5.06
N MET A 15 -9.33 -15.09 3.81
CA MET A 15 -9.59 -14.01 2.85
C MET A 15 -10.17 -14.61 1.56
N ALA A 16 -11.48 -14.81 1.54
CA ALA A 16 -12.17 -15.37 0.38
C ALA A 16 -11.93 -14.54 -0.89
N ASN A 17 -11.64 -15.23 -2.01
CA ASN A 17 -11.49 -14.65 -3.35
C ASN A 17 -10.38 -13.59 -3.49
N ASN A 18 -9.45 -13.50 -2.55
CA ASN A 18 -8.33 -12.58 -2.67
C ASN A 18 -7.23 -13.17 -3.57
N VAL A 19 -6.82 -12.40 -4.57
CA VAL A 19 -5.73 -12.75 -5.50
C VAL A 19 -4.55 -11.77 -5.41
N LEU A 20 -4.64 -10.77 -4.54
CA LEU A 20 -3.60 -9.76 -4.36
C LEU A 20 -2.69 -10.12 -3.18
N PHE A 21 -1.40 -9.91 -3.35
CA PHE A 21 -0.43 -10.10 -2.27
C PHE A 21 0.62 -8.99 -2.29
N ARG A 22 0.89 -8.42 -1.13
CA ARG A 22 2.00 -7.48 -0.93
C ARG A 22 2.99 -8.07 0.05
N PRO A 23 4.27 -8.23 -0.36
CA PRO A 23 5.30 -8.73 0.54
C PRO A 23 5.49 -7.80 1.74
N PRO A 24 5.54 -8.33 2.97
CA PRO A 24 5.87 -7.52 4.14
C PRO A 24 7.21 -6.79 3.95
N TYR A 25 7.23 -5.49 4.21
CA TYR A 25 8.39 -4.61 4.01
C TYR A 25 8.94 -4.60 2.58
N GLY A 26 8.17 -5.05 1.59
CA GLY A 26 8.64 -5.22 0.22
C GLY A 26 9.68 -6.34 0.05
N LYS A 27 9.92 -7.12 1.09
CA LYS A 27 10.97 -8.16 1.08
C LYS A 27 10.47 -9.47 0.51
N ILE A 28 11.00 -9.82 -0.65
CA ILE A 28 10.67 -11.06 -1.35
C ILE A 28 11.85 -11.50 -2.22
N THR A 29 12.12 -12.80 -2.24
CA THR A 29 13.16 -13.36 -3.10
C THR A 29 12.62 -13.76 -4.46
N SER A 30 13.49 -13.84 -5.47
CA SER A 30 13.10 -14.28 -6.81
C SER A 30 12.42 -15.66 -6.82
N ARG A 31 12.89 -16.57 -5.96
CA ARG A 31 12.28 -17.90 -5.81
C ARG A 31 10.85 -17.82 -5.27
N GLN A 32 10.61 -16.95 -4.30
CA GLN A 32 9.27 -16.71 -3.75
C GLN A 32 8.35 -16.09 -4.80
N ILE A 33 8.84 -15.08 -5.53
CA ILE A 33 8.11 -14.46 -6.64
C ILE A 33 7.68 -15.51 -7.65
N PHE A 34 8.60 -16.37 -8.09
CA PHE A 34 8.31 -17.42 -9.08
C PHE A 34 7.19 -18.35 -8.63
N LYS A 35 7.17 -18.71 -7.34
CA LYS A 35 6.12 -19.58 -6.79
C LYS A 35 4.79 -18.84 -6.62
N LEU A 36 4.81 -17.62 -6.12
CA LEU A 36 3.60 -16.87 -5.77
C LEU A 36 2.88 -16.30 -6.99
N LYS A 37 3.60 -15.87 -8.02
CA LYS A 37 2.98 -15.28 -9.23
C LYS A 37 2.01 -16.20 -9.97
N LYS A 38 2.02 -17.49 -9.67
CA LYS A 38 1.07 -18.46 -10.23
C LYS A 38 -0.32 -18.36 -9.63
N LYS A 39 -0.42 -17.87 -8.39
CA LYS A 39 -1.68 -17.76 -7.64
C LYS A 39 -2.05 -16.33 -7.32
N TYR A 40 -1.07 -15.45 -7.19
CA TYR A 40 -1.26 -14.09 -6.71
C TYR A 40 -0.70 -13.06 -7.68
N LYS A 41 -1.37 -11.93 -7.74
CA LYS A 41 -0.82 -10.72 -8.33
C LYS A 41 -0.05 -9.97 -7.25
N LEU A 42 1.25 -9.81 -7.46
CA LEU A 42 2.13 -9.15 -6.48
C LEU A 42 2.03 -7.63 -6.66
N ILE A 43 1.65 -6.95 -5.59
CA ILE A 43 1.45 -5.50 -5.58
C ILE A 43 2.44 -4.86 -4.61
N LEU A 44 3.33 -4.05 -5.14
CA LEU A 44 4.22 -3.20 -4.36
C LEU A 44 3.64 -1.78 -4.25
N TRP A 45 4.47 -0.79 -4.16
CA TRP A 45 4.08 0.62 -4.13
C TRP A 45 5.15 1.48 -4.80
N ASP A 46 4.80 2.69 -5.18
CA ASP A 46 5.74 3.69 -5.67
C ASP A 46 5.82 4.91 -4.73
N ILE A 47 4.76 5.17 -3.96
CA ILE A 47 4.75 6.26 -2.99
C ILE A 47 4.53 5.72 -1.58
N LEU A 48 5.54 5.86 -0.74
CA LEU A 48 5.43 5.65 0.70
C LEU A 48 5.15 7.01 1.35
N SER A 49 3.99 7.14 2.00
CA SER A 49 3.57 8.41 2.59
C SER A 49 4.38 8.84 3.80
N TYR A 50 5.02 7.88 4.47
CA TYR A 50 5.70 8.07 5.76
C TYR A 50 4.76 8.54 6.88
N ASP A 51 3.50 8.15 6.83
CA ASP A 51 2.49 8.46 7.85
C ASP A 51 2.86 7.96 9.25
N PHE A 52 3.67 6.91 9.33
CA PHE A 52 4.20 6.35 10.57
C PHE A 52 5.36 7.17 11.16
N LYS A 53 5.96 8.09 10.39
CA LYS A 53 7.16 8.85 10.74
C LYS A 53 6.91 10.35 10.79
N GLU A 54 6.09 10.88 9.88
CA GLU A 54 5.81 12.31 9.81
C GLU A 54 5.01 12.78 11.01
N LYS A 55 5.25 14.02 11.44
CA LYS A 55 4.62 14.64 12.61
C LYS A 55 3.60 15.71 12.29
N ASN A 56 3.52 16.16 11.04
CA ASN A 56 2.57 17.19 10.65
C ASN A 56 1.93 16.91 9.28
N SER A 57 0.75 17.49 9.08
CA SER A 57 -0.05 17.32 7.88
C SER A 57 0.63 17.84 6.62
N TYR A 58 1.39 18.91 6.72
CA TYR A 58 2.06 19.50 5.58
C TYR A 58 3.07 18.53 4.95
N ASN A 59 3.93 17.93 5.77
CA ASN A 59 4.93 16.98 5.29
C ASN A 59 4.28 15.73 4.72
N LEU A 60 3.23 15.22 5.36
CA LEU A 60 2.50 14.07 4.86
C LEU A 60 1.89 14.34 3.48
N LYS A 61 1.25 15.48 3.31
CA LYS A 61 0.70 15.91 2.02
C LYS A 61 1.79 16.02 0.96
N ARG A 62 2.92 16.65 1.27
CA ARG A 62 4.02 16.83 0.31
C ARG A 62 4.64 15.51 -0.12
N ASN A 63 4.78 14.55 0.78
CA ASN A 63 5.28 13.22 0.44
C ASN A 63 4.42 12.54 -0.64
N VAL A 64 3.14 12.77 -0.63
CA VAL A 64 2.21 12.23 -1.63
C VAL A 64 2.13 13.14 -2.85
N LEU A 65 1.76 14.40 -2.67
CA LEU A 65 1.40 15.31 -3.77
C LEU A 65 2.61 15.68 -4.65
N ASP A 66 3.80 15.75 -4.08
CA ASP A 66 5.01 16.07 -4.86
C ASP A 66 5.50 14.90 -5.71
N ASN A 67 5.03 13.68 -5.44
CA ASN A 67 5.48 12.46 -6.12
C ASN A 67 4.40 11.76 -6.93
N ILE A 68 3.19 12.29 -6.95
CA ILE A 68 2.04 11.64 -7.60
C ILE A 68 2.16 11.63 -9.13
N SER A 69 1.76 10.54 -9.75
CA SER A 69 1.62 10.39 -11.20
C SER A 69 0.53 9.38 -11.52
N ASP A 70 0.17 9.27 -12.79
CA ASP A 70 -0.80 8.27 -13.22
C ASP A 70 -0.32 6.85 -12.88
N GLY A 71 -1.21 6.05 -12.33
CA GLY A 71 -0.92 4.68 -11.92
C GLY A 71 -0.18 4.55 -10.59
N SER A 72 0.02 5.64 -9.86
CA SER A 72 0.67 5.60 -8.55
C SER A 72 -0.09 4.74 -7.55
N ILE A 73 0.66 3.98 -6.76
CA ILE A 73 0.15 3.23 -5.61
C ILE A 73 0.73 3.86 -4.36
N ILE A 74 -0.14 4.43 -3.53
CA ILE A 74 0.24 5.16 -2.31
C ILE A 74 -0.02 4.26 -1.11
N VAL A 75 0.97 4.14 -0.22
CA VAL A 75 0.83 3.35 1.00
C VAL A 75 0.64 4.25 2.21
N PHE A 76 -0.42 3.99 2.94
CA PHE A 76 -0.67 4.47 4.29
C PHE A 76 -0.72 3.28 5.26
N HIS A 77 -0.54 3.54 6.54
CA HIS A 77 -0.48 2.49 7.57
C HIS A 77 -1.67 2.56 8.51
N ASN A 78 -2.21 1.41 8.83
CA ASN A 78 -3.31 1.25 9.79
C ASN A 78 -2.75 0.83 11.15
N ASN A 79 -2.17 1.79 11.88
CA ASN A 79 -1.63 1.58 13.21
C ASN A 79 -1.77 2.85 14.09
N LEU A 80 -1.48 2.71 15.39
CA LEU A 80 -1.62 3.81 16.33
C LEU A 80 -0.70 5.00 16.03
N LYS A 81 0.52 4.74 15.52
CA LYS A 81 1.47 5.81 15.18
C LYS A 81 0.96 6.72 14.07
N SER A 82 0.24 6.15 13.12
CA SER A 82 -0.26 6.87 11.94
C SER A 82 -1.65 7.46 12.15
N TYR A 83 -2.42 6.95 13.10
CA TYR A 83 -3.85 7.21 13.23
C TYR A 83 -4.19 8.70 13.35
N THR A 84 -3.56 9.40 14.29
CA THR A 84 -3.88 10.81 14.54
C THR A 84 -3.65 11.68 13.31
N LEU A 85 -2.50 11.50 12.66
CA LEU A 85 -2.14 12.29 11.50
C LEU A 85 -3.01 11.94 10.28
N LEU A 86 -3.28 10.67 10.06
CA LEU A 86 -4.16 10.23 8.96
C LEU A 86 -5.60 10.70 9.16
N LYS A 87 -6.11 10.63 10.36
CA LYS A 87 -7.45 11.12 10.68
C LYS A 87 -7.66 12.57 10.25
N GLU A 88 -6.63 13.40 10.43
CA GLU A 88 -6.67 14.82 10.06
C GLU A 88 -6.41 15.07 8.57
N THR A 89 -5.60 14.25 7.93
CA THR A 89 -4.95 14.59 6.66
C THR A 89 -5.43 13.77 5.47
N LEU A 90 -5.83 12.51 5.67
CA LEU A 90 -6.15 11.60 4.55
C LEU A 90 -7.28 12.11 3.67
N LYS A 91 -8.34 12.63 4.27
CA LYS A 91 -9.46 13.22 3.53
C LYS A 91 -9.01 14.36 2.64
N ASP A 92 -8.17 15.24 3.15
CA ASP A 92 -7.65 16.39 2.40
C ASP A 92 -6.77 15.94 1.23
N ILE A 93 -5.95 14.94 1.42
CA ILE A 93 -5.12 14.35 0.35
C ILE A 93 -6.02 13.81 -0.76
N ILE A 94 -7.05 13.06 -0.42
CA ILE A 94 -8.00 12.51 -1.40
C ILE A 94 -8.70 13.63 -2.18
N ILE A 95 -9.15 14.67 -1.50
CA ILE A 95 -9.81 15.83 -2.12
C ILE A 95 -8.85 16.51 -3.09
N GLU A 96 -7.61 16.75 -2.69
CA GLU A 96 -6.62 17.42 -3.54
C GLU A 96 -6.24 16.59 -4.75
N LEU A 97 -6.09 15.28 -4.60
CA LEU A 97 -5.84 14.38 -5.73
C LEU A 97 -6.98 14.43 -6.74
N LYS A 98 -8.22 14.45 -6.29
CA LYS A 98 -9.40 14.60 -7.16
C LYS A 98 -9.40 15.94 -7.88
N LYS A 99 -9.04 17.04 -7.20
CA LYS A 99 -8.93 18.37 -7.81
C LYS A 99 -7.85 18.42 -8.91
N LEU A 100 -6.78 17.64 -8.76
CA LEU A 100 -5.73 17.50 -9.76
C LEU A 100 -6.14 16.64 -10.97
N GLY A 101 -7.34 16.05 -10.94
CA GLY A 101 -7.86 15.21 -12.02
C GLY A 101 -7.63 13.71 -11.86
N TYR A 102 -7.05 13.28 -10.75
CA TYR A 102 -6.87 11.84 -10.50
C TYR A 102 -8.18 11.17 -10.06
N SER A 103 -8.32 9.92 -10.44
CA SER A 103 -9.36 9.01 -9.94
C SER A 103 -8.72 7.82 -9.25
N PHE A 104 -9.51 7.11 -8.45
CA PHE A 104 -9.05 5.95 -7.70
C PHE A 104 -9.62 4.68 -8.32
N SER A 105 -8.76 3.67 -8.54
CA SER A 105 -9.16 2.39 -9.10
C SER A 105 -9.24 1.32 -8.01
N SER A 106 -10.23 0.44 -8.11
CA SER A 106 -10.34 -0.78 -7.31
C SER A 106 -9.92 -2.03 -8.10
N SER A 107 -9.52 -1.87 -9.35
CA SER A 107 -9.06 -2.96 -10.23
C SER A 107 -7.57 -2.84 -10.52
N TRP A 108 -6.93 -3.99 -10.69
CA TRP A 108 -5.46 -4.10 -10.83
C TRP A 108 -5.09 -4.84 -12.11
#